data_c03d291d37cc8435a63ed8fcf3ecb15c
#
_entry.id   c03d291d37cc8435a63ed8fcf3ecb15c
#
_cell.length_a   1.000
_cell.length_b   1.000
_cell.length_c   1.000
_cell.angle_alpha   90.00
_cell.angle_beta   90.00
_cell.angle_gamma   90.00
#
_symmetry.space_group_name_H-M   'P 1'
#
loop_
_entity.id
_entity.type
_entity.pdbx_description
1 polymer ?
#
loop_
_entity_poly.entity_id
_entity_poly.type
_entity_poly.pdbx_seq_one_letter_code
_entity_poly.pdbx_strand_id
1 'polypeptide(L)'
;MLLGKAYERHQRCTIGLTVLAALMVPLTAGTMLMLMPSARAVDNWEVEGANGTLHVYGALTESACSLEMTTARQEVWLGETGTAHFQRPGDRGTPVAFELTLKDCLRAPASNRDAWTGVLAWSGSQPAVSVAFAAPTDDDAPSLVRVAGVTGLGLQLADASGLPVRLGARNKPILLTPGQNTLTYTVTPVRTPATLSAGAYRAAIDFRLYYD
;
A
#
# COMPACT_ATOMS: atom_id res chain seq x y z
N MET A 1 -63.81 43.82 77.81
CA MET A 1 -62.34 43.74 77.91
C MET A 1 -61.82 42.31 77.77
N LEU A 2 -62.52 41.38 77.10
CA LEU A 2 -62.14 39.97 76.93
C LEU A 2 -61.83 39.55 75.50
N LEU A 3 -62.21 40.32 74.50
CA LEU A 3 -61.97 39.99 73.09
C LEU A 3 -60.51 40.30 72.57
N GLY A 4 -59.83 41.25 73.21
CA GLY A 4 -58.46 41.63 72.77
C GLY A 4 -57.38 40.59 73.10
N LYS A 5 -57.53 39.86 74.25
CA LYS A 5 -56.54 38.86 74.67
C LYS A 5 -56.62 37.57 73.87
N ALA A 6 -57.73 37.20 73.29
CA ALA A 6 -57.89 36.03 72.46
C ALA A 6 -57.23 36.25 71.04
N TYR A 7 -57.35 37.45 70.50
CA TYR A 7 -56.77 37.81 69.22
C TYR A 7 -55.23 37.85 69.27
N GLU A 8 -54.66 38.43 70.33
CA GLU A 8 -53.19 38.42 70.49
C GLU A 8 -52.63 37.03 70.70
N ARG A 9 -53.35 36.13 71.31
CA ARG A 9 -52.91 34.74 71.49
C ARG A 9 -52.92 33.97 70.18
N HIS A 10 -53.92 34.22 69.34
CA HIS A 10 -54.03 33.60 68.05
C HIS A 10 -52.88 34.08 67.09
N GLN A 11 -52.62 35.38 67.15
CA GLN A 11 -51.58 35.99 66.30
C GLN A 11 -50.17 35.53 66.71
N ARG A 12 -49.91 35.35 68.02
CA ARG A 12 -48.60 34.80 68.47
C ARG A 12 -48.44 33.33 68.14
N CYS A 13 -49.55 32.58 68.16
CA CYS A 13 -49.53 31.15 67.80
C CYS A 13 -49.29 30.94 66.26
N THR A 14 -49.93 31.77 65.44
CA THR A 14 -49.75 31.69 63.98
C THR A 14 -48.34 32.16 63.54
N ILE A 15 -47.79 33.20 64.14
CA ILE A 15 -46.44 33.66 63.90
C ILE A 15 -45.42 32.61 64.35
N GLY A 16 -45.60 31.96 65.47
CA GLY A 16 -44.75 30.88 65.95
C GLY A 16 -44.76 29.67 65.02
N LEU A 17 -45.92 29.30 64.48
CA LEU A 17 -46.08 28.16 63.57
C LEU A 17 -45.44 28.43 62.20
N THR A 18 -45.55 29.66 61.67
CA THR A 18 -44.95 30.04 60.39
C THR A 18 -43.43 30.14 60.47
N VAL A 19 -42.86 30.63 61.57
CA VAL A 19 -41.45 30.69 61.83
C VAL A 19 -40.86 29.28 61.97
N LEU A 20 -41.56 28.38 62.67
CA LEU A 20 -41.12 26.98 62.79
C LEU A 20 -41.15 26.25 61.45
N ALA A 21 -42.15 26.47 60.62
CA ALA A 21 -42.24 25.88 59.26
C ALA A 21 -41.14 26.43 58.32
N ALA A 22 -40.83 27.73 58.41
CA ALA A 22 -39.81 28.37 57.62
C ALA A 22 -38.41 27.89 57.96
N LEU A 23 -38.15 27.43 59.17
CA LEU A 23 -36.83 26.87 59.56
C LEU A 23 -36.73 25.38 59.28
N MET A 24 -37.83 24.63 59.30
CA MET A 24 -37.78 23.18 59.04
C MET A 24 -37.66 22.82 57.55
N VAL A 25 -38.19 23.64 56.64
CA VAL A 25 -38.14 23.39 55.21
C VAL A 25 -36.67 23.41 54.64
N PRO A 26 -35.84 24.38 54.99
CA PRO A 26 -34.46 24.35 54.51
C PRO A 26 -33.63 23.23 55.18
N LEU A 27 -33.91 22.83 56.37
CA LEU A 27 -33.21 21.76 57.07
C LEU A 27 -33.49 20.39 56.44
N THR A 28 -34.73 20.10 56.07
CA THR A 28 -35.13 18.86 55.41
C THR A 28 -34.63 18.79 53.95
N ALA A 29 -34.61 19.92 53.23
CA ALA A 29 -34.06 20.03 51.92
C ALA A 29 -32.53 19.79 51.90
N GLY A 30 -31.83 20.34 52.89
CA GLY A 30 -30.38 20.17 53.03
C GLY A 30 -29.98 18.73 53.37
N THR A 31 -30.72 18.06 54.22
CA THR A 31 -30.46 16.65 54.56
C THR A 31 -30.79 15.70 53.41
N MET A 32 -31.80 16.00 52.58
CA MET A 32 -32.15 15.19 51.43
C MET A 32 -31.12 15.31 50.32
N LEU A 33 -30.48 16.49 50.17
CA LEU A 33 -29.37 16.66 49.20
C LEU A 33 -28.10 15.91 49.62
N MET A 34 -27.84 15.78 50.92
CA MET A 34 -26.67 15.06 51.43
C MET A 34 -26.82 13.53 51.37
N LEU A 35 -28.05 13.04 51.26
CA LEU A 35 -28.35 11.60 51.18
C LEU A 35 -28.52 11.11 49.73
N MET A 36 -28.39 11.97 48.72
CA MET A 36 -28.39 11.51 47.33
C MET A 36 -27.12 10.72 47.09
N PRO A 37 -27.22 9.43 46.79
CA PRO A 37 -26.04 8.68 46.34
C PRO A 37 -25.48 9.36 45.09
N SER A 38 -24.19 9.68 45.11
CA SER A 38 -23.53 10.17 43.89
C SER A 38 -23.72 9.14 42.79
N ALA A 39 -24.53 9.46 41.79
CA ALA A 39 -24.65 8.65 40.61
C ALA A 39 -23.27 8.66 39.92
N ARG A 40 -22.46 7.66 40.19
CA ARG A 40 -21.30 7.38 39.39
C ARG A 40 -21.81 6.80 38.08
N ALA A 41 -21.62 7.50 36.99
CA ALA A 41 -21.73 6.89 35.68
C ALA A 41 -20.76 5.72 35.69
N VAL A 42 -21.28 4.51 35.60
CA VAL A 42 -20.46 3.33 35.42
C VAL A 42 -19.83 3.49 34.03
N ASP A 43 -18.53 3.63 34.01
CA ASP A 43 -17.79 3.61 32.77
C ASP A 43 -17.97 2.22 32.16
N ASN A 44 -18.75 2.14 31.09
CA ASN A 44 -19.06 0.88 30.43
C ASN A 44 -17.85 0.36 29.61
N TRP A 45 -16.68 1.00 29.74
CA TRP A 45 -15.48 0.61 29.04
C TRP A 45 -15.01 -0.80 29.43
N GLU A 46 -15.29 -1.26 30.64
CA GLU A 46 -14.88 -2.57 31.15
C GLU A 46 -15.99 -3.65 31.10
N VAL A 47 -17.09 -3.39 30.38
CA VAL A 47 -18.15 -4.40 30.23
C VAL A 47 -17.66 -5.47 29.28
N GLU A 48 -17.55 -6.71 29.77
CA GLU A 48 -17.12 -7.85 28.99
C GLU A 48 -18.07 -8.08 27.80
N GLY A 49 -17.50 -8.12 26.59
CA GLY A 49 -18.25 -8.23 25.32
C GLY A 49 -18.71 -6.90 24.71
N ALA A 50 -18.56 -5.75 25.42
CA ALA A 50 -18.88 -4.43 24.86
C ALA A 50 -17.66 -3.72 24.28
N ASN A 51 -16.45 -4.16 24.61
CA ASN A 51 -15.18 -3.57 24.19
C ASN A 51 -14.42 -4.52 23.27
N GLY A 52 -13.78 -3.95 22.26
CA GLY A 52 -12.91 -4.68 21.34
C GLY A 52 -11.72 -3.83 20.95
N THR A 53 -10.62 -4.47 20.59
CA THR A 53 -9.43 -3.81 20.08
C THR A 53 -9.31 -4.11 18.60
N LEU A 54 -9.30 -3.05 17.78
CA LEU A 54 -9.00 -3.14 16.35
C LEU A 54 -7.52 -2.84 16.14
N HIS A 55 -6.77 -3.84 15.69
CA HIS A 55 -5.38 -3.66 15.29
C HIS A 55 -5.34 -3.25 13.83
N VAL A 56 -4.83 -2.05 13.56
CA VAL A 56 -4.66 -1.53 12.20
C VAL A 56 -3.17 -1.47 11.91
N TYR A 57 -2.75 -2.16 10.86
CA TYR A 57 -1.37 -2.18 10.39
C TYR A 57 -1.30 -1.59 8.99
N GLY A 58 -0.27 -0.81 8.74
CA GLY A 58 0.02 -0.23 7.44
C GLY A 58 1.50 0.05 7.32
N ALA A 59 2.00 0.08 6.10
CA ALA A 59 3.35 0.55 5.79
C ALA A 59 3.24 1.76 4.87
N LEU A 60 3.93 2.83 5.24
CA LEU A 60 4.13 3.98 4.36
C LEU A 60 5.48 3.77 3.67
N THR A 61 5.45 3.60 2.35
CA THR A 61 6.66 3.48 1.53
C THR A 61 6.82 4.74 0.70
N GLU A 62 8.05 5.21 0.60
CA GLU A 62 8.39 6.32 -0.26
C GLU A 62 8.42 5.81 -1.70
N SER A 63 7.45 6.24 -2.52
CA SER A 63 7.36 5.90 -3.94
C SER A 63 6.95 7.14 -4.72
N ALA A 64 7.74 7.49 -5.71
CA ALA A 64 7.43 8.65 -6.54
C ALA A 64 6.22 8.44 -7.46
N CYS A 65 5.90 7.18 -7.78
CA CYS A 65 4.77 6.79 -8.65
C CYS A 65 4.07 5.55 -8.12
N SER A 66 2.82 5.35 -8.53
CA SER A 66 2.05 4.13 -8.32
C SER A 66 2.12 3.24 -9.56
N LEU A 67 2.36 1.94 -9.39
CA LEU A 67 2.25 0.97 -10.48
C LEU A 67 0.76 0.71 -10.76
N GLU A 68 0.36 0.78 -12.03
CA GLU A 68 -0.99 0.40 -12.43
C GLU A 68 -1.21 -1.09 -12.25
N MET A 69 -2.26 -1.46 -11.50
CA MET A 69 -2.49 -2.85 -11.08
C MET A 69 -2.74 -3.80 -12.25
N THR A 70 -3.26 -3.32 -13.37
CA THR A 70 -3.43 -4.10 -14.61
C THR A 70 -2.08 -4.51 -15.19
N THR A 71 -1.03 -3.72 -14.98
CA THR A 71 0.32 -4.01 -15.47
C THR A 71 1.17 -4.76 -14.43
N ALA A 72 0.70 -4.85 -13.19
CA ALA A 72 1.39 -5.60 -12.13
C ALA A 72 1.38 -7.13 -12.36
N ARG A 73 0.39 -7.61 -13.09
CA ARG A 73 0.26 -9.02 -13.48
C ARG A 73 -0.17 -9.07 -14.93
N GLN A 74 0.70 -9.52 -15.80
CA GLN A 74 0.48 -9.59 -17.23
C GLN A 74 0.78 -10.98 -17.75
N GLU A 75 0.02 -11.39 -18.75
CA GLU A 75 0.31 -12.57 -19.56
C GLU A 75 0.78 -12.10 -20.94
N VAL A 76 2.00 -12.50 -21.31
CA VAL A 76 2.60 -12.14 -22.59
C VAL A 76 2.62 -13.38 -23.48
N TRP A 77 1.79 -13.38 -24.50
CA TRP A 77 1.71 -14.47 -25.47
C TRP A 77 2.76 -14.26 -26.57
N LEU A 78 3.74 -15.17 -26.66
CA LEU A 78 4.83 -15.08 -27.63
C LEU A 78 4.49 -15.71 -28.99
N GLY A 79 3.28 -16.20 -29.16
CA GLY A 79 2.84 -16.87 -30.38
C GLY A 79 3.46 -18.25 -30.56
N GLU A 80 3.33 -18.77 -31.76
CA GLU A 80 3.89 -20.05 -32.18
C GLU A 80 5.06 -19.81 -33.19
N THR A 81 6.18 -20.43 -32.94
CA THR A 81 7.35 -20.33 -33.82
C THR A 81 7.85 -21.72 -34.15
N GLY A 82 7.98 -22.00 -35.43
CA GLY A 82 8.50 -23.29 -35.89
C GLY A 82 9.98 -23.48 -35.50
N THR A 83 10.37 -24.69 -35.13
CA THR A 83 11.76 -25.03 -34.77
C THR A 83 12.75 -24.75 -35.87
N ALA A 84 12.30 -24.67 -37.14
CA ALA A 84 13.12 -24.29 -38.29
C ALA A 84 13.74 -22.88 -38.19
N HIS A 85 13.18 -21.99 -37.39
CA HIS A 85 13.74 -20.67 -37.11
C HIS A 85 14.91 -20.70 -36.12
N PHE A 86 15.07 -21.77 -35.35
CA PHE A 86 16.05 -21.91 -34.28
C PHE A 86 17.13 -22.94 -34.60
N GLN A 87 17.84 -22.80 -35.72
CA GLN A 87 18.81 -23.78 -36.17
C GLN A 87 20.15 -23.69 -35.45
N ARG A 88 20.55 -22.47 -35.03
CA ARG A 88 21.84 -22.20 -34.39
C ARG A 88 21.65 -21.52 -33.05
N PRO A 89 22.50 -21.81 -32.06
CA PRO A 89 22.52 -21.01 -30.83
C PRO A 89 22.61 -19.50 -31.14
N GLY A 90 21.77 -18.72 -30.52
CA GLY A 90 21.65 -17.29 -30.75
C GLY A 90 20.57 -16.87 -31.75
N ASP A 91 19.99 -17.80 -32.52
CA ASP A 91 18.82 -17.50 -33.36
C ASP A 91 17.68 -16.96 -32.52
N ARG A 92 16.98 -15.95 -33.05
CA ARG A 92 15.95 -15.20 -32.33
C ARG A 92 14.59 -15.38 -32.99
N GLY A 93 13.59 -15.56 -32.16
CA GLY A 93 12.19 -15.47 -32.58
C GLY A 93 11.70 -14.03 -32.66
N THR A 94 10.40 -13.86 -32.86
CA THR A 94 9.76 -12.55 -32.92
C THR A 94 9.72 -11.92 -31.53
N PRO A 95 10.20 -10.68 -31.33
CA PRO A 95 10.06 -9.96 -30.08
C PRO A 95 8.61 -9.55 -29.85
N VAL A 96 8.12 -9.69 -28.63
CA VAL A 96 6.81 -9.25 -28.19
C VAL A 96 6.99 -8.20 -27.11
N ALA A 97 6.35 -7.06 -27.28
CA ALA A 97 6.42 -5.96 -26.31
C ALA A 97 5.44 -6.17 -25.14
N PHE A 98 5.84 -5.71 -23.96
CA PHE A 98 4.98 -5.52 -22.81
C PHE A 98 5.31 -4.18 -22.14
N GLU A 99 4.36 -3.66 -21.36
CA GLU A 99 4.45 -2.32 -20.80
C GLU A 99 4.20 -2.33 -19.31
N LEU A 100 4.95 -1.50 -18.58
CA LEU A 100 4.72 -1.20 -17.19
C LEU A 100 4.21 0.24 -17.09
N THR A 101 2.97 0.42 -16.71
CA THR A 101 2.34 1.74 -16.59
C THR A 101 2.47 2.25 -15.17
N LEU A 102 3.06 3.43 -15.03
CA LEU A 102 3.21 4.16 -13.78
C LEU A 102 2.23 5.33 -13.79
N LYS A 103 1.51 5.51 -12.68
CA LYS A 103 0.53 6.60 -12.49
C LYS A 103 0.90 7.47 -11.31
N ASP A 104 0.29 8.65 -11.27
CA ASP A 104 0.41 9.59 -10.16
C ASP A 104 1.85 9.94 -9.81
N CYS A 105 2.73 9.99 -10.82
CA CYS A 105 4.12 10.35 -10.62
C CYS A 105 4.22 11.79 -10.11
N LEU A 106 4.78 11.95 -8.92
CA LEU A 106 4.98 13.25 -8.29
C LEU A 106 6.30 13.88 -8.76
N ARG A 107 6.37 15.20 -8.64
CA ARG A 107 7.63 15.90 -8.82
C ARG A 107 8.56 15.59 -7.65
N ALA A 108 9.70 15.02 -7.93
CA ALA A 108 10.72 14.72 -6.94
C ALA A 108 12.10 14.89 -7.59
N PRO A 109 13.11 15.31 -6.85
CA PRO A 109 14.48 15.27 -7.34
C PRO A 109 14.94 13.81 -7.46
N ALA A 110 15.78 13.52 -8.44
CA ALA A 110 16.40 12.23 -8.61
C ALA A 110 17.91 12.34 -8.76
N SER A 111 18.62 11.39 -8.19
CA SER A 111 20.07 11.23 -8.32
C SER A 111 20.42 9.75 -8.31
N ASN A 112 20.00 9.04 -9.36
CA ASN A 112 20.15 7.60 -9.47
C ASN A 112 21.30 7.27 -10.43
N ARG A 113 22.22 6.41 -10.00
CA ARG A 113 23.38 6.00 -10.78
C ARG A 113 23.20 4.56 -11.27
N ASP A 114 23.38 4.37 -12.56
CA ASP A 114 23.51 3.03 -13.13
C ASP A 114 24.75 2.33 -12.52
N ALA A 115 24.54 1.24 -11.85
CA ALA A 115 25.58 0.49 -11.15
C ALA A 115 26.67 -0.06 -12.06
N TRP A 116 26.40 -0.19 -13.37
CA TRP A 116 27.32 -0.77 -14.35
C TRP A 116 28.05 0.26 -15.20
N THR A 117 27.28 1.17 -15.77
CA THR A 117 27.85 2.18 -16.66
C THR A 117 28.36 3.40 -15.89
N GLY A 118 27.97 3.54 -14.63
CA GLY A 118 28.25 4.71 -13.81
C GLY A 118 27.49 5.97 -14.24
N VAL A 119 26.64 5.87 -15.27
CA VAL A 119 25.85 7.01 -15.77
C VAL A 119 24.88 7.47 -14.69
N LEU A 120 24.89 8.77 -14.42
CA LEU A 120 24.02 9.43 -13.45
C LEU A 120 22.77 9.95 -14.16
N ALA A 121 21.62 9.44 -13.78
CA ALA A 121 20.34 10.07 -14.06
C ALA A 121 20.04 11.08 -12.97
N TRP A 122 20.18 12.36 -13.29
CA TRP A 122 19.96 13.45 -12.35
C TRP A 122 18.88 14.41 -12.87
N SER A 123 17.98 14.79 -11.99
CA SER A 123 16.99 15.84 -12.25
C SER A 123 16.59 16.51 -10.94
N GLY A 124 16.37 17.83 -10.97
CA GLY A 124 15.86 18.58 -9.82
C GLY A 124 14.34 18.48 -9.62
N SER A 125 13.60 17.94 -10.61
CA SER A 125 12.13 17.96 -10.61
C SER A 125 11.45 16.73 -11.21
N GLN A 126 12.24 15.75 -11.66
CA GLN A 126 11.74 14.51 -12.25
C GLN A 126 12.25 13.33 -11.43
N PRO A 127 11.38 12.46 -10.93
CA PRO A 127 11.82 11.23 -10.27
C PRO A 127 12.46 10.29 -11.28
N ALA A 128 13.34 9.42 -10.80
CA ALA A 128 13.91 8.35 -11.58
C ALA A 128 13.44 6.99 -11.07
N VAL A 129 13.31 6.03 -11.97
CA VAL A 129 13.01 4.64 -11.64
C VAL A 129 14.02 3.72 -12.29
N SER A 130 14.51 2.74 -11.54
CA SER A 130 15.22 1.59 -12.06
C SER A 130 14.36 0.34 -11.92
N VAL A 131 14.29 -0.48 -12.97
CA VAL A 131 13.55 -1.74 -12.94
C VAL A 131 14.54 -2.89 -12.80
N ALA A 132 14.30 -3.78 -11.84
CA ALA A 132 15.01 -5.05 -11.76
C ALA A 132 14.05 -6.17 -12.13
N PHE A 133 14.53 -7.10 -12.95
CA PHE A 133 13.81 -8.32 -13.33
C PHE A 133 14.49 -9.53 -12.69
N ALA A 134 13.72 -10.39 -12.08
CA ALA A 134 14.19 -11.62 -11.46
C ALA A 134 13.46 -12.83 -12.06
N ALA A 135 14.23 -13.80 -12.51
CA ALA A 135 13.74 -15.06 -13.04
C ALA A 135 14.84 -16.13 -12.92
N PRO A 136 14.49 -17.43 -12.91
CA PRO A 136 15.48 -18.48 -13.12
C PRO A 136 16.19 -18.27 -14.45
N THR A 137 17.51 -18.37 -14.45
CA THR A 137 18.33 -18.23 -15.66
C THR A 137 18.52 -19.57 -16.34
N ASP A 138 18.72 -19.56 -17.68
CA ASP A 138 19.07 -20.75 -18.44
C ASP A 138 20.49 -21.21 -18.07
N ASP A 139 20.70 -22.53 -17.95
CA ASP A 139 21.97 -23.10 -17.50
C ASP A 139 23.10 -22.92 -18.51
N ASP A 140 22.78 -22.96 -19.79
CA ASP A 140 23.77 -22.84 -20.90
C ASP A 140 23.94 -21.39 -21.36
N ALA A 141 22.97 -20.51 -21.03
CA ALA A 141 22.97 -19.10 -21.38
C ALA A 141 22.42 -18.24 -20.23
N PRO A 142 23.22 -17.96 -19.18
CA PRO A 142 22.75 -17.27 -17.94
C PRO A 142 22.19 -15.86 -18.15
N SER A 143 22.37 -15.26 -19.31
CA SER A 143 21.75 -13.98 -19.68
C SER A 143 20.28 -14.11 -20.12
N LEU A 144 19.80 -15.33 -20.30
CA LEU A 144 18.45 -15.64 -20.73
C LEU A 144 17.64 -16.19 -19.57
N VAL A 145 16.35 -15.91 -19.58
CA VAL A 145 15.37 -16.53 -18.67
C VAL A 145 15.16 -17.98 -19.11
N ARG A 146 15.23 -18.89 -18.16
CA ARG A 146 14.89 -20.30 -18.35
C ARG A 146 13.40 -20.47 -18.64
N VAL A 147 13.08 -21.28 -19.61
CA VAL A 147 11.71 -21.73 -19.88
C VAL A 147 11.49 -23.13 -19.34
N ALA A 148 10.26 -23.43 -18.96
CA ALA A 148 9.81 -24.78 -18.61
C ALA A 148 8.96 -25.35 -19.75
N GLY A 149 9.11 -26.63 -20.03
CA GLY A 149 8.34 -27.38 -21.04
C GLY A 149 9.12 -27.75 -22.29
N VAL A 150 10.18 -27.01 -22.63
CA VAL A 150 11.09 -27.32 -23.74
C VAL A 150 12.55 -27.15 -23.32
N THR A 151 13.46 -27.67 -24.12
CA THR A 151 14.90 -27.49 -23.96
C THR A 151 15.47 -26.75 -25.16
N GLY A 152 16.63 -26.12 -24.99
CA GLY A 152 17.32 -25.43 -26.08
C GLY A 152 16.70 -24.07 -26.45
N LEU A 153 15.85 -23.51 -25.60
CA LEU A 153 15.24 -22.21 -25.77
C LEU A 153 15.32 -21.44 -24.45
N GLY A 154 15.61 -20.15 -24.53
CA GLY A 154 15.53 -19.21 -23.42
C GLY A 154 14.81 -17.92 -23.85
N LEU A 155 14.51 -17.03 -22.91
CA LEU A 155 13.88 -15.74 -23.23
C LEU A 155 14.85 -14.60 -22.91
N GLN A 156 15.04 -13.70 -23.87
CA GLN A 156 15.77 -12.45 -23.66
C GLN A 156 14.79 -11.32 -23.38
N LEU A 157 15.05 -10.58 -22.31
CA LEU A 157 14.42 -9.29 -22.06
C LEU A 157 15.28 -8.18 -22.65
N ALA A 158 14.65 -7.18 -23.24
CA ALA A 158 15.33 -5.97 -23.68
C ALA A 158 14.50 -4.73 -23.34
N ASP A 159 15.17 -3.59 -23.17
CA ASP A 159 14.53 -2.29 -22.97
C ASP A 159 13.99 -1.71 -24.29
N ALA A 160 13.38 -0.52 -24.22
CA ALA A 160 12.84 0.20 -25.36
C ALA A 160 13.90 0.55 -26.44
N SER A 161 15.18 0.59 -26.08
CA SER A 161 16.30 0.79 -27.02
C SER A 161 16.82 -0.52 -27.62
N GLY A 162 16.25 -1.65 -27.24
CA GLY A 162 16.71 -2.98 -27.68
C GLY A 162 17.93 -3.49 -26.91
N LEU A 163 18.37 -2.81 -25.86
CA LEU A 163 19.48 -3.27 -25.04
C LEU A 163 19.04 -4.38 -24.10
N PRO A 164 19.82 -5.47 -24.01
CA PRO A 164 19.48 -6.57 -23.11
C PRO A 164 19.38 -6.12 -21.63
N VAL A 165 18.32 -6.51 -21.00
CA VAL A 165 18.08 -6.35 -19.57
C VAL A 165 18.91 -7.38 -18.80
N ARG A 166 19.55 -6.99 -17.73
CA ARG A 166 20.26 -7.88 -16.81
C ARG A 166 19.31 -8.42 -15.75
N LEU A 167 19.25 -9.73 -15.67
CA LEU A 167 18.47 -10.42 -14.65
C LEU A 167 19.12 -10.29 -13.26
N GLY A 168 18.33 -10.12 -12.23
CA GLY A 168 18.78 -10.04 -10.85
C GLY A 168 19.45 -8.71 -10.45
N ALA A 169 19.56 -7.74 -11.37
CA ALA A 169 20.19 -6.45 -11.11
C ALA A 169 19.25 -5.28 -11.43
N ARG A 170 19.52 -4.13 -10.81
CA ARG A 170 18.87 -2.85 -11.20
C ARG A 170 19.40 -2.46 -12.58
N ASN A 171 18.51 -2.24 -13.51
CA ASN A 171 18.85 -1.78 -14.84
C ASN A 171 18.97 -0.25 -14.89
N LYS A 172 19.34 0.27 -16.04
CA LYS A 172 19.55 1.70 -16.26
C LYS A 172 18.38 2.53 -15.71
N PRO A 173 18.65 3.58 -14.91
CA PRO A 173 17.61 4.47 -14.42
C PRO A 173 16.96 5.28 -15.54
N ILE A 174 15.66 5.46 -15.44
CA ILE A 174 14.81 6.20 -16.39
C ILE A 174 14.20 7.37 -15.64
N LEU A 175 14.38 8.59 -16.17
CA LEU A 175 13.70 9.78 -15.65
C LEU A 175 12.24 9.74 -16.07
N LEU A 176 11.35 10.04 -15.12
CA LEU A 176 9.91 10.03 -15.32
C LEU A 176 9.37 11.47 -15.40
N THR A 177 8.32 11.64 -16.17
CA THR A 177 7.56 12.90 -16.17
C THR A 177 6.48 12.87 -15.08
N PRO A 178 6.09 14.01 -14.51
CA PRO A 178 4.94 14.05 -13.62
C PRO A 178 3.67 13.54 -14.31
N GLY A 179 2.85 12.78 -13.59
CA GLY A 179 1.63 12.17 -14.10
C GLY A 179 1.83 10.71 -14.50
N GLN A 180 1.49 10.35 -15.74
CA GLN A 180 1.56 8.97 -16.22
C GLN A 180 2.83 8.73 -17.05
N ASN A 181 3.45 7.58 -16.88
CA ASN A 181 4.58 7.10 -17.66
C ASN A 181 4.36 5.64 -18.07
N THR A 182 4.90 5.27 -19.21
CA THR A 182 4.89 3.88 -19.70
C THR A 182 6.32 3.45 -19.98
N LEU A 183 6.73 2.34 -19.37
CA LEU A 183 8.02 1.72 -19.57
C LEU A 183 7.82 0.51 -20.46
N THR A 184 8.35 0.55 -21.66
CA THR A 184 8.22 -0.53 -22.66
C THR A 184 9.43 -1.45 -22.61
N TYR A 185 9.16 -2.74 -22.58
CA TYR A 185 10.16 -3.81 -22.66
C TYR A 185 9.73 -4.82 -23.71
N THR A 186 10.68 -5.66 -24.15
CA THR A 186 10.40 -6.75 -25.09
C THR A 186 10.89 -8.08 -24.54
N VAL A 187 10.15 -9.14 -24.86
CA VAL A 187 10.56 -10.53 -24.62
C VAL A 187 10.77 -11.20 -25.95
N THR A 188 11.93 -11.82 -26.13
CA THR A 188 12.31 -12.49 -27.38
C THR A 188 12.76 -13.93 -27.09
N PRO A 189 12.16 -14.95 -27.69
CA PRO A 189 12.68 -16.31 -27.64
C PRO A 189 14.06 -16.39 -28.35
N VAL A 190 15.03 -17.04 -27.70
CA VAL A 190 16.40 -17.19 -28.21
C VAL A 190 16.84 -18.63 -28.09
N ARG A 191 17.44 -19.17 -29.13
CA ARG A 191 18.03 -20.50 -29.17
C ARG A 191 19.24 -20.56 -28.26
N THR A 192 19.29 -21.53 -27.32
CA THR A 192 20.43 -21.80 -26.44
C THR A 192 21.28 -22.97 -26.98
N PRO A 193 22.49 -23.23 -26.46
CA PRO A 193 23.34 -24.33 -26.94
C PRO A 193 22.74 -25.72 -26.69
N ALA A 194 21.86 -25.92 -25.72
CA ALA A 194 21.24 -27.21 -25.42
C ALA A 194 20.45 -27.79 -26.61
N THR A 195 20.16 -29.07 -26.61
CA THR A 195 19.35 -29.72 -27.65
C THR A 195 17.97 -29.12 -27.71
N LEU A 196 17.52 -28.66 -28.88
CA LEU A 196 16.19 -28.08 -29.07
C LEU A 196 15.13 -29.19 -29.07
N SER A 197 14.08 -28.99 -28.22
CA SER A 197 12.87 -29.81 -28.26
C SER A 197 11.67 -28.95 -28.64
N ALA A 198 10.73 -29.51 -29.40
CA ALA A 198 9.46 -28.87 -29.71
C ALA A 198 8.48 -29.08 -28.54
N GLY A 199 7.61 -28.10 -28.28
CA GLY A 199 6.58 -28.19 -27.27
C GLY A 199 6.10 -26.83 -26.81
N ALA A 200 5.08 -26.81 -25.95
CA ALA A 200 4.65 -25.60 -25.28
C ALA A 200 5.63 -25.23 -24.18
N TYR A 201 5.91 -23.95 -24.03
CA TYR A 201 6.81 -23.45 -23.00
C TYR A 201 6.20 -22.30 -22.21
N ARG A 202 6.70 -22.11 -21.01
CA ARG A 202 6.29 -21.03 -20.10
C ARG A 202 7.47 -20.56 -19.26
N ALA A 203 7.43 -19.30 -18.84
CA ALA A 203 8.32 -18.74 -17.83
C ALA A 203 7.56 -17.77 -16.94
N ALA A 204 8.02 -17.58 -15.72
CA ALA A 204 7.58 -16.52 -14.84
C ALA A 204 8.75 -15.56 -14.61
N ILE A 205 8.49 -14.27 -14.69
CA ILE A 205 9.47 -13.20 -14.53
C ILE A 205 8.88 -12.20 -13.55
N ASP A 206 9.51 -12.07 -12.40
CA ASP A 206 9.16 -11.06 -11.42
C ASP A 206 9.87 -9.75 -11.75
N PHE A 207 9.26 -8.62 -11.43
CA PHE A 207 9.92 -7.33 -11.54
C PHE A 207 9.73 -6.49 -10.28
N ARG A 208 10.67 -5.58 -10.05
CA ARG A 208 10.64 -4.63 -8.95
C ARG A 208 11.08 -3.25 -9.42
N LEU A 209 10.34 -2.24 -8.98
CA LEU A 209 10.63 -0.84 -9.23
C LEU A 209 11.43 -0.26 -8.04
N TYR A 210 12.47 0.50 -8.34
CA TYR A 210 13.29 1.21 -7.37
C TYR A 210 13.25 2.70 -7.72
N TYR A 211 12.78 3.50 -6.79
CA TYR A 211 12.80 4.95 -6.86
C TYR A 211 13.92 5.45 -5.96
N ASP A 212 14.80 6.27 -6.49
CA ASP A 212 15.92 6.88 -5.75
C ASP A 212 15.99 8.38 -6.10
#